data_ec34474a25c7b963513fd7bdb0e0d568
#
_entry.id   ec34474a25c7b963513fd7bdb0e0d568
#
_cell.length_a   1.000
_cell.length_b   1.000
_cell.length_c   1.000
_cell.angle_alpha   90.00
_cell.angle_beta   90.00
_cell.angle_gamma   90.00
#
_symmetry.space_group_name_H-M   'P 1'
#
loop_
_entity.id
_entity.type
_entity.pdbx_description
1 polymer ?
#
loop_
_entity_poly.entity_id
_entity_poly.type
_entity_poly.pdbx_seq_one_letter_code
_entity_poly.pdbx_strand_id
1 'polypeptide(L)'
;MVENLIGLDISHGKKIKYEDLGDYINRVFMIVGANGTEELRKRLITDLEYEYNITHTVGAAIFDVYDKIGDWYNNAEITDTYFWSRYKHYLTNHSSLDLKSINLLDEKTLPEIMNCLGDPKLKPEGKKLRRGLIIGDVQSGKTATYIGLLCKAADAGYRVAILLAGTTESLREQTQSRVDEGIVGLSTRKNGKTEEIKMPDA
;
A
#
# COMPACT_ATOMS: atom_id res chain seq x y z
N MET A 1 27.09 -14.17 -4.96
CA MET A 1 27.35 -14.73 -3.60
C MET A 1 26.23 -14.40 -2.63
N VAL A 2 25.79 -13.15 -2.53
CA VAL A 2 24.58 -12.78 -1.72
C VAL A 2 23.36 -13.57 -2.19
N GLU A 3 23.13 -13.63 -3.51
CA GLU A 3 22.06 -14.39 -4.16
C GLU A 3 22.04 -15.86 -3.78
N ASN A 4 23.22 -16.50 -3.65
CA ASN A 4 23.33 -17.90 -3.26
C ASN A 4 22.88 -18.12 -1.81
N LEU A 5 23.19 -17.19 -0.90
CA LEU A 5 22.74 -17.27 0.49
C LEU A 5 21.23 -17.05 0.61
N ILE A 6 20.71 -16.09 -0.12
CA ILE A 6 19.27 -15.82 -0.20
C ILE A 6 18.55 -17.02 -0.82
N GLY A 7 19.05 -17.56 -1.93
CA GLY A 7 18.48 -18.72 -2.60
C GLY A 7 18.41 -19.96 -1.71
N LEU A 8 19.44 -20.20 -0.88
CA LEU A 8 19.44 -21.27 0.11
C LEU A 8 18.34 -21.08 1.17
N ASP A 9 18.21 -19.89 1.71
CA ASP A 9 17.18 -19.60 2.73
C ASP A 9 15.76 -19.71 2.14
N ILE A 10 15.55 -19.27 0.90
CA ILE A 10 14.28 -19.44 0.17
C ILE A 10 13.98 -20.93 -0.06
N SER A 11 14.98 -21.73 -0.44
CA SER A 11 14.79 -23.18 -0.64
C SER A 11 14.39 -23.92 0.64
N HIS A 12 14.75 -23.37 1.80
CA HIS A 12 14.32 -23.84 3.11
C HIS A 12 13.00 -23.22 3.61
N GLY A 13 12.28 -22.49 2.72
CA GLY A 13 10.95 -21.94 3.04
C GLY A 13 10.97 -20.61 3.80
N LYS A 14 12.14 -19.96 3.92
CA LYS A 14 12.25 -18.66 4.57
C LYS A 14 11.79 -17.56 3.62
N LYS A 15 10.85 -16.72 4.05
CA LYS A 15 10.50 -15.48 3.34
C LYS A 15 11.56 -14.42 3.65
N ILE A 16 12.19 -13.91 2.59
CA ILE A 16 13.19 -12.84 2.72
C ILE A 16 12.46 -11.50 2.82
N LYS A 17 12.85 -10.71 3.82
CA LYS A 17 12.33 -9.35 4.03
C LYS A 17 13.41 -8.32 3.69
N TYR A 18 12.99 -7.09 3.41
CA TYR A 18 13.92 -5.97 3.19
C TYR A 18 14.97 -5.84 4.31
N GLU A 19 14.55 -6.00 5.55
CA GLU A 19 15.42 -5.92 6.75
C GLU A 19 16.56 -6.94 6.71
N ASP A 20 16.29 -8.11 6.11
CA ASP A 20 17.26 -9.19 6.01
C ASP A 20 18.36 -8.87 4.98
N LEU A 21 18.09 -8.01 3.97
CA LEU A 21 19.04 -7.74 2.87
C LEU A 21 20.37 -7.15 3.37
N GLY A 22 20.30 -6.22 4.31
CA GLY A 22 21.48 -5.64 4.93
C GLY A 22 22.36 -6.68 5.61
N ASP A 23 21.75 -7.64 6.29
CA ASP A 23 22.45 -8.73 6.98
C ASP A 23 23.09 -9.70 6.00
N TYR A 24 22.42 -10.04 4.89
CA TYR A 24 23.01 -10.87 3.84
C TYR A 24 24.23 -10.20 3.22
N ILE A 25 24.14 -8.92 2.91
CA ILE A 25 25.26 -8.13 2.36
C ILE A 25 26.43 -8.07 3.35
N ASN A 26 26.15 -7.83 4.64
CA ASN A 26 27.17 -7.78 5.68
C ASN A 26 27.90 -9.13 5.83
N ARG A 27 27.15 -10.23 5.83
CA ARG A 27 27.74 -11.59 5.88
C ARG A 27 28.68 -11.84 4.69
N VAL A 28 28.28 -11.45 3.48
CA VAL A 28 29.12 -11.60 2.30
C VAL A 28 30.37 -10.74 2.40
N PHE A 29 30.27 -9.47 2.84
CA PHE A 29 31.44 -8.63 3.05
C PHE A 29 32.42 -9.21 4.09
N MET A 30 31.91 -9.82 5.16
CA MET A 30 32.74 -10.52 6.14
C MET A 30 33.48 -11.72 5.51
N ILE A 31 32.78 -12.53 4.70
CA ILE A 31 33.35 -13.71 4.04
C ILE A 31 34.46 -13.34 3.04
N VAL A 32 34.22 -12.25 2.29
CA VAL A 32 35.13 -11.79 1.23
C VAL A 32 36.27 -10.91 1.79
N GLY A 33 36.18 -10.49 3.05
CA GLY A 33 37.15 -9.58 3.67
C GLY A 33 37.16 -8.17 3.06
N ALA A 34 36.03 -7.75 2.48
CA ALA A 34 35.89 -6.45 1.83
C ALA A 34 35.04 -5.49 2.71
N ASN A 35 35.54 -4.25 2.81
CA ASN A 35 34.76 -3.15 3.37
C ASN A 35 34.02 -2.43 2.22
N GLY A 36 32.72 -2.74 2.04
CA GLY A 36 31.90 -2.06 1.05
C GLY A 36 31.62 -0.60 1.44
N THR A 37 31.70 0.29 0.44
CA THR A 37 31.26 1.68 0.63
C THR A 37 29.74 1.73 0.85
N GLU A 38 29.25 2.78 1.50
CA GLU A 38 27.81 2.99 1.73
C GLU A 38 27.02 3.04 0.41
N GLU A 39 27.61 3.62 -0.64
CA GLU A 39 27.04 3.65 -1.99
C GLU A 39 26.91 2.26 -2.61
N LEU A 40 27.93 1.42 -2.44
CA LEU A 40 27.89 0.04 -2.93
C LEU A 40 26.83 -0.77 -2.18
N ARG A 41 26.69 -0.56 -0.86
CA ARG A 41 25.65 -1.20 -0.06
C ARG A 41 24.24 -0.83 -0.53
N LYS A 42 23.98 0.45 -0.75
CA LYS A 42 22.70 0.94 -1.26
C LYS A 42 22.37 0.35 -2.63
N ARG A 43 23.37 0.33 -3.52
CA ARG A 43 23.18 -0.25 -4.85
C ARG A 43 22.86 -1.73 -4.79
N LEU A 44 23.60 -2.51 -3.99
CA LEU A 44 23.35 -3.94 -3.81
C LEU A 44 21.97 -4.20 -3.20
N ILE A 45 21.51 -3.38 -2.23
CA ILE A 45 20.17 -3.49 -1.68
C ILE A 45 19.13 -3.28 -2.78
N THR A 46 19.27 -2.24 -3.58
CA THR A 46 18.34 -1.92 -4.68
C THR A 46 18.30 -3.04 -5.73
N ASP A 47 19.47 -3.59 -6.10
CA ASP A 47 19.55 -4.69 -7.06
C ASP A 47 18.86 -5.96 -6.53
N LEU A 48 19.05 -6.28 -5.25
CA LEU A 48 18.41 -7.42 -4.58
C LEU A 48 16.89 -7.22 -4.38
N GLU A 49 16.46 -6.00 -4.04
CA GLU A 49 15.04 -5.65 -4.01
C GLU A 49 14.37 -5.94 -5.35
N TYR A 50 15.01 -5.52 -6.43
CA TYR A 50 14.50 -5.75 -7.78
C TYR A 50 14.48 -7.24 -8.15
N GLU A 51 15.56 -7.96 -7.89
CA GLU A 51 15.72 -9.37 -8.28
C GLU A 51 14.75 -10.31 -7.51
N TYR A 52 14.60 -10.07 -6.21
CA TYR A 52 13.73 -10.89 -5.34
C TYR A 52 12.33 -10.32 -5.13
N ASN A 53 11.94 -9.26 -5.85
CA ASN A 53 10.64 -8.58 -5.69
C ASN A 53 10.34 -8.16 -4.23
N ILE A 54 11.37 -7.79 -3.49
CA ILE A 54 11.24 -7.34 -2.11
C ILE A 54 10.91 -5.85 -2.14
N THR A 55 9.66 -5.50 -2.03
CA THR A 55 9.21 -4.11 -2.09
C THR A 55 9.31 -3.44 -0.73
N HIS A 56 10.21 -2.49 -0.60
CA HIS A 56 10.21 -1.51 0.47
C HIS A 56 9.92 -0.13 -0.12
N THR A 57 8.66 0.10 -0.48
CA THR A 57 8.26 1.42 -0.96
C THR A 57 7.77 2.24 0.21
N VAL A 58 8.64 3.07 0.76
CA VAL A 58 8.21 4.21 1.56
C VAL A 58 7.64 5.22 0.57
N GLY A 59 6.31 5.28 0.46
CA GLY A 59 5.66 6.32 -0.33
C GLY A 59 6.05 7.69 0.22
N ALA A 60 6.47 8.59 -0.65
CA ALA A 60 6.66 9.99 -0.31
C ALA A 60 5.65 10.83 -1.09
N ALA A 61 4.92 11.72 -0.42
CA ALA A 61 4.08 12.70 -1.08
C ALA A 61 4.93 13.92 -1.45
N ILE A 62 4.90 14.30 -2.74
CA ILE A 62 5.57 15.50 -3.24
C ILE A 62 4.47 16.54 -3.51
N PHE A 63 4.59 17.71 -2.86
CA PHE A 63 3.62 18.80 -2.97
C PHE A 63 4.24 19.98 -3.71
N ASP A 64 3.39 20.72 -4.43
CA ASP A 64 3.76 22.04 -4.92
C ASP A 64 3.87 23.01 -3.71
N VAL A 65 4.95 23.77 -3.67
CA VAL A 65 5.26 24.72 -2.58
C VAL A 65 4.16 25.79 -2.41
N TYR A 66 3.36 26.01 -3.43
CA TYR A 66 2.27 26.99 -3.46
C TYR A 66 0.94 26.46 -2.91
N ASP A 67 0.75 25.15 -2.83
CA ASP A 67 -0.43 24.54 -2.21
C ASP A 67 -0.18 24.41 -0.69
N LYS A 68 -0.78 25.30 0.10
CA LYS A 68 -0.91 25.10 1.54
C LYS A 68 -1.86 23.93 1.80
N ILE A 69 -1.32 22.72 1.70
CA ILE A 69 -2.03 21.50 2.05
C ILE A 69 -1.94 21.39 3.56
N GLY A 70 -3.05 21.62 4.23
CA GLY A 70 -3.14 21.46 5.67
C GLY A 70 -3.22 19.99 6.06
N ASP A 71 -2.77 19.65 7.25
CA ASP A 71 -2.91 18.31 7.87
C ASP A 71 -4.34 18.06 8.36
N TRP A 72 -5.33 18.33 7.50
CA TRP A 72 -6.72 18.27 7.89
C TRP A 72 -7.12 16.86 8.34
N TYR A 73 -6.61 15.83 7.66
CA TYR A 73 -6.96 14.44 7.95
C TYR A 73 -6.35 13.98 9.28
N ASN A 74 -5.10 14.35 9.56
CA ASN A 74 -4.43 14.01 10.82
C ASN A 74 -5.07 14.72 12.02
N ASN A 75 -5.66 15.91 11.79
CA ASN A 75 -6.33 16.70 12.81
C ASN A 75 -7.83 16.44 12.90
N ALA A 76 -8.39 15.63 11.99
CA ALA A 76 -9.81 15.32 11.98
C ALA A 76 -10.13 14.24 13.02
N GLU A 77 -11.17 14.47 13.83
CA GLU A 77 -11.77 13.45 14.66
C GLU A 77 -12.66 12.55 13.79
N ILE A 78 -12.07 11.45 13.31
CA ILE A 78 -12.79 10.41 12.57
C ILE A 78 -13.08 9.29 13.56
N THR A 79 -14.30 9.26 14.08
CA THR A 79 -14.72 8.32 15.12
C THR A 79 -15.20 7.00 14.55
N ASP A 80 -15.71 7.02 13.32
CA ASP A 80 -16.19 5.83 12.61
C ASP A 80 -15.22 5.50 11.46
N THR A 81 -14.52 4.39 11.60
CA THR A 81 -13.55 3.88 10.62
C THR A 81 -14.00 2.54 10.04
N TYR A 82 -15.31 2.37 9.86
CA TYR A 82 -15.92 1.11 9.44
C TYR A 82 -15.30 0.53 8.15
N PHE A 83 -15.20 1.34 7.10
CA PHE A 83 -14.70 0.86 5.81
C PHE A 83 -13.22 0.50 5.89
N TRP A 84 -12.40 1.36 6.51
CA TRP A 84 -10.96 1.11 6.63
C TRP A 84 -10.67 -0.07 7.55
N SER A 85 -11.31 -0.16 8.70
CA SER A 85 -11.08 -1.24 9.67
C SER A 85 -11.39 -2.60 9.06
N ARG A 86 -12.49 -2.72 8.31
CA ARG A 86 -12.85 -3.94 7.58
C ARG A 86 -11.83 -4.26 6.50
N TYR A 87 -11.43 -3.29 5.71
CA TYR A 87 -10.44 -3.52 4.65
C TYR A 87 -9.06 -3.87 5.21
N LYS A 88 -8.63 -3.24 6.29
CA LYS A 88 -7.39 -3.60 7.00
C LYS A 88 -7.43 -5.05 7.48
N HIS A 89 -8.56 -5.48 8.04
CA HIS A 89 -8.78 -6.87 8.43
C HIS A 89 -8.68 -7.83 7.22
N TYR A 90 -9.32 -7.48 6.12
CA TYR A 90 -9.22 -8.24 4.86
C TYR A 90 -7.76 -8.34 4.38
N LEU A 91 -7.03 -7.24 4.34
CA LEU A 91 -5.61 -7.25 3.95
C LEU A 91 -4.77 -8.16 4.85
N THR A 92 -5.00 -8.12 6.16
CA THR A 92 -4.25 -8.92 7.13
C THR A 92 -4.46 -10.42 6.94
N ASN A 93 -5.66 -10.84 6.59
CA ASN A 93 -6.02 -12.26 6.56
C ASN A 93 -6.03 -12.88 5.16
N HIS A 94 -6.21 -12.07 4.11
CA HIS A 94 -6.46 -12.57 2.74
C HIS A 94 -5.49 -12.01 1.69
N SER A 95 -4.62 -11.05 2.03
CA SER A 95 -3.62 -10.53 1.09
C SER A 95 -2.25 -11.16 1.29
N SER A 96 -1.37 -10.97 0.30
CA SER A 96 0.04 -11.33 0.40
C SER A 96 0.90 -10.24 1.06
N LEU A 97 0.30 -9.12 1.47
CA LEU A 97 1.01 -8.04 2.15
C LEU A 97 1.37 -8.45 3.57
N ASP A 98 2.56 -8.10 4.00
CA ASP A 98 2.97 -8.30 5.39
C ASP A 98 2.37 -7.22 6.32
N LEU A 99 2.33 -7.52 7.60
CA LEU A 99 1.77 -6.59 8.60
C LEU A 99 2.48 -5.24 8.64
N LYS A 100 3.79 -5.21 8.35
CA LYS A 100 4.57 -3.98 8.34
C LYS A 100 4.15 -3.08 7.18
N SER A 101 3.97 -3.66 5.99
CA SER A 101 3.45 -2.94 4.82
C SER A 101 2.03 -2.42 5.04
N ILE A 102 1.17 -3.21 5.69
CA ILE A 102 -0.19 -2.79 6.03
C ILE A 102 -0.17 -1.64 7.05
N ASN A 103 0.68 -1.70 8.07
CA ASN A 103 0.80 -0.63 9.05
C ASN A 103 1.40 0.64 8.43
N LEU A 104 2.40 0.52 7.54
CA LEU A 104 2.96 1.66 6.82
C LEU A 104 1.89 2.32 5.92
N LEU A 105 1.06 1.52 5.28
CA LEU A 105 -0.06 1.99 4.47
C LEU A 105 -1.06 2.77 5.34
N ASP A 106 -1.41 2.24 6.51
CA ASP A 106 -2.37 2.83 7.44
C ASP A 106 -1.88 4.12 8.09
N GLU A 107 -0.67 4.08 8.64
CA GLU A 107 -0.16 5.13 9.54
C GLU A 107 0.53 6.26 8.80
N LYS A 108 1.02 6.01 7.57
CA LYS A 108 1.80 6.99 6.82
C LYS A 108 1.22 7.25 5.43
N THR A 109 1.22 6.25 4.55
CA THR A 109 0.93 6.46 3.13
C THR A 109 -0.48 7.02 2.89
N LEU A 110 -1.50 6.39 3.49
CA LEU A 110 -2.88 6.84 3.29
C LEU A 110 -3.18 8.18 3.96
N PRO A 111 -2.74 8.46 5.20
CA PRO A 111 -2.90 9.79 5.80
C PRO A 111 -2.24 10.91 4.97
N GLU A 112 -1.04 10.71 4.46
CA GLU A 112 -0.37 11.67 3.60
C GLU A 112 -1.19 11.96 2.33
N ILE A 113 -1.71 10.92 1.66
CA ILE A 113 -2.56 11.09 0.48
C ILE A 113 -3.88 11.77 0.86
N MET A 114 -4.50 11.39 1.97
CA MET A 114 -5.74 12.01 2.46
C MET A 114 -5.57 13.50 2.75
N ASN A 115 -4.44 13.92 3.31
CA ASN A 115 -4.14 15.34 3.51
C ASN A 115 -4.05 16.11 2.17
N CYS A 116 -3.67 15.45 1.07
CA CYS A 116 -3.67 16.07 -0.26
C CYS A 116 -5.08 16.31 -0.82
N LEU A 117 -6.07 15.58 -0.32
CA LEU A 117 -7.48 15.79 -0.67
C LEU A 117 -8.03 16.98 0.12
N GLY A 118 -9.20 17.48 -0.24
CA GLY A 118 -9.89 18.53 0.55
C GLY A 118 -10.66 17.89 1.71
N ASP A 119 -10.85 18.64 2.79
CA ASP A 119 -11.78 18.22 3.85
C ASP A 119 -13.22 18.21 3.30
N PRO A 120 -13.91 17.06 3.28
CA PRO A 120 -15.26 16.95 2.73
C PRO A 120 -16.30 17.69 3.58
N LYS A 121 -16.00 18.04 4.82
CA LYS A 121 -16.87 18.79 5.73
C LYS A 121 -16.81 20.29 5.48
N LEU A 122 -15.74 20.78 4.89
CA LEU A 122 -15.58 22.20 4.57
C LEU A 122 -16.20 22.51 3.21
N LYS A 123 -17.01 23.58 3.17
CA LYS A 123 -17.47 24.12 1.89
C LYS A 123 -16.27 24.73 1.17
N PRO A 124 -15.94 24.29 -0.06
CA PRO A 124 -14.85 24.88 -0.80
C PRO A 124 -15.14 26.36 -1.10
N GLU A 125 -14.27 27.25 -0.67
CA GLU A 125 -14.28 28.62 -1.15
C GLU A 125 -13.77 28.63 -2.60
N GLY A 126 -14.68 28.67 -3.57
CA GLY A 126 -14.38 28.61 -4.98
C GLY A 126 -14.22 27.18 -5.54
N LYS A 127 -13.94 27.09 -6.85
CA LYS A 127 -13.70 25.81 -7.54
C LYS A 127 -12.27 25.33 -7.24
N LYS A 128 -12.07 24.58 -6.16
CA LYS A 128 -10.78 23.96 -5.87
C LYS A 128 -10.73 22.55 -6.46
N LEU A 129 -10.24 22.44 -7.70
CA LEU A 129 -9.90 21.17 -8.30
C LEU A 129 -8.51 20.76 -7.79
N ARG A 130 -8.43 19.63 -7.11
CA ARG A 130 -7.16 19.02 -6.72
C ARG A 130 -6.85 17.86 -7.66
N ARG A 131 -5.59 17.73 -8.05
CA ARG A 131 -5.08 16.65 -8.87
C ARG A 131 -3.90 16.03 -8.14
N GLY A 132 -3.84 14.71 -8.13
CA GLY A 132 -2.75 13.95 -7.54
C GLY A 132 -2.33 12.82 -8.47
N LEU A 133 -1.08 12.38 -8.33
CA LEU A 133 -0.53 11.23 -9.01
C LEU A 133 0.11 10.31 -7.98
N ILE A 134 -0.32 9.04 -7.96
CA ILE A 134 0.28 8.00 -7.15
C ILE A 134 1.12 7.12 -8.06
N ILE A 135 2.43 7.09 -7.81
CA ILE A 135 3.38 6.27 -8.56
C ILE A 135 3.76 5.09 -7.68
N GLY A 136 3.80 3.91 -8.25
CA GLY A 136 4.26 2.70 -7.58
C GLY A 136 4.68 1.65 -8.60
N ASP A 137 5.65 0.82 -8.25
CA ASP A 137 6.13 -0.26 -9.09
C ASP A 137 5.09 -1.36 -9.32
N VAL A 138 5.33 -2.22 -10.29
CA VAL A 138 4.49 -3.39 -10.50
C VAL A 138 4.52 -4.25 -9.24
N GLN A 139 3.34 -4.67 -8.77
CA GLN A 139 3.17 -5.44 -7.53
C GLN A 139 3.47 -4.69 -6.21
N SER A 140 3.66 -3.37 -6.24
CA SER A 140 3.91 -2.54 -5.05
C SER A 140 2.69 -2.28 -4.16
N GLY A 141 1.62 -3.05 -4.28
CA GLY A 141 0.41 -2.84 -3.48
C GLY A 141 -0.46 -1.67 -3.93
N LYS A 142 -0.31 -1.15 -5.19
CA LYS A 142 -1.15 -0.05 -5.70
C LYS A 142 -2.65 -0.28 -5.50
N THR A 143 -3.10 -1.51 -5.68
CA THR A 143 -4.50 -1.87 -5.44
C THR A 143 -4.89 -1.66 -3.97
N ALA A 144 -4.06 -2.11 -3.05
CA ALA A 144 -4.30 -1.89 -1.62
C ALA A 144 -4.32 -0.39 -1.29
N THR A 145 -3.45 0.38 -1.94
CA THR A 145 -3.38 1.84 -1.74
C THR A 145 -4.66 2.54 -2.22
N TYR A 146 -5.13 2.31 -3.46
CA TYR A 146 -6.32 3.03 -3.94
C TYR A 146 -7.61 2.56 -3.27
N ILE A 147 -7.76 1.27 -2.96
CA ILE A 147 -8.90 0.76 -2.20
C ILE A 147 -8.88 1.31 -0.77
N GLY A 148 -7.72 1.27 -0.11
CA GLY A 148 -7.55 1.85 1.23
C GLY A 148 -7.84 3.36 1.26
N LEU A 149 -7.42 4.09 0.22
CA LEU A 149 -7.74 5.50 0.08
C LEU A 149 -9.25 5.73 -0.03
N LEU A 150 -9.96 4.94 -0.83
CA LEU A 150 -11.42 5.02 -0.95
C LEU A 150 -12.13 4.69 0.37
N CYS A 151 -11.64 3.69 1.11
CA CYS A 151 -12.17 3.36 2.44
C CYS A 151 -11.98 4.52 3.43
N LYS A 152 -10.76 5.05 3.56
CA LYS A 152 -10.50 6.21 4.44
C LYS A 152 -11.25 7.46 4.00
N ALA A 153 -11.43 7.67 2.70
CA ALA A 153 -12.24 8.77 2.19
C ALA A 153 -13.72 8.61 2.57
N ALA A 154 -14.28 7.41 2.46
CA ALA A 154 -15.65 7.13 2.89
C ALA A 154 -15.83 7.37 4.39
N ASP A 155 -14.92 6.88 5.23
CA ASP A 155 -14.92 7.10 6.69
C ASP A 155 -14.80 8.60 7.03
N ALA A 156 -14.05 9.37 6.23
CA ALA A 156 -13.92 10.82 6.40
C ALA A 156 -15.15 11.61 5.95
N GLY A 157 -16.11 10.98 5.26
CA GLY A 157 -17.37 11.59 4.83
C GLY A 157 -17.47 11.95 3.35
N TYR A 158 -16.55 11.48 2.51
CA TYR A 158 -16.73 11.56 1.06
C TYR A 158 -17.89 10.65 0.64
N ARG A 159 -18.87 11.22 -0.08
CA ARG A 159 -20.13 10.52 -0.42
C ARG A 159 -20.11 9.87 -1.80
N VAL A 160 -19.23 10.33 -2.68
CA VAL A 160 -19.15 9.85 -4.06
C VAL A 160 -17.70 9.67 -4.42
N ALA A 161 -17.36 8.50 -4.93
CA ALA A 161 -16.08 8.20 -5.55
C ALA A 161 -16.35 7.58 -6.93
N ILE A 162 -15.64 8.06 -7.95
CA ILE A 162 -15.76 7.56 -9.32
C ILE A 162 -14.44 6.93 -9.69
N LEU A 163 -14.45 5.62 -9.90
CA LEU A 163 -13.28 4.84 -10.28
C LEU A 163 -13.34 4.55 -11.79
N LEU A 164 -12.40 5.14 -12.53
CA LEU A 164 -12.25 4.87 -13.96
C LEU A 164 -11.28 3.71 -14.15
N ALA A 165 -11.83 2.54 -14.45
CA ALA A 165 -11.07 1.33 -14.70
C ALA A 165 -10.54 1.24 -16.13
N GLY A 166 -9.79 0.18 -16.43
CA GLY A 166 -9.29 -0.07 -17.79
C GLY A 166 -10.41 -0.30 -18.81
N THR A 167 -10.06 -0.15 -20.09
CA THR A 167 -11.01 -0.19 -21.21
C THR A 167 -11.45 -1.61 -21.60
N THR A 168 -10.74 -2.64 -21.16
CA THR A 168 -11.11 -4.04 -21.46
C THR A 168 -12.06 -4.59 -20.40
N GLU A 169 -12.99 -5.47 -20.82
CA GLU A 169 -13.94 -6.13 -19.93
C GLU A 169 -13.24 -6.83 -18.76
N SER A 170 -12.19 -7.59 -19.05
CA SER A 170 -11.40 -8.31 -18.05
C SER A 170 -10.80 -7.39 -16.98
N LEU A 171 -10.27 -6.22 -17.35
CA LEU A 171 -9.74 -5.25 -16.39
C LEU A 171 -10.84 -4.60 -15.56
N ARG A 172 -12.01 -4.38 -16.18
CA ARG A 172 -13.18 -3.85 -15.48
C ARG A 172 -13.69 -4.83 -14.44
N GLU A 173 -13.89 -6.09 -14.82
CA GLU A 173 -14.31 -7.18 -13.91
C GLU A 173 -13.33 -7.36 -12.75
N GLN A 174 -12.03 -7.38 -13.06
CA GLN A 174 -11.00 -7.48 -12.03
C GLN A 174 -11.06 -6.31 -11.03
N THR A 175 -11.27 -5.08 -11.54
CA THR A 175 -11.38 -3.90 -10.69
C THR A 175 -12.66 -3.95 -9.87
N GLN A 176 -13.78 -4.35 -10.46
CA GLN A 176 -15.05 -4.52 -9.77
C GLN A 176 -14.93 -5.53 -8.62
N SER A 177 -14.39 -6.70 -8.87
CA SER A 177 -14.18 -7.74 -7.83
C SER A 177 -13.36 -7.18 -6.64
N ARG A 178 -12.32 -6.41 -6.91
CA ARG A 178 -11.49 -5.80 -5.86
C ARG A 178 -12.23 -4.73 -5.05
N VAL A 179 -13.09 -3.97 -5.71
CA VAL A 179 -13.96 -2.98 -5.04
C VAL A 179 -15.01 -3.68 -4.19
N ASP A 180 -15.61 -4.75 -4.72
CA ASP A 180 -16.60 -5.55 -4.00
C ASP A 180 -15.99 -6.17 -2.74
N GLU A 181 -14.81 -6.74 -2.83
CA GLU A 181 -14.09 -7.32 -1.70
C GLU A 181 -13.63 -6.25 -0.69
N GLY A 182 -13.03 -5.17 -1.16
CA GLY A 182 -12.38 -4.18 -0.32
C GLY A 182 -13.33 -3.15 0.29
N ILE A 183 -14.28 -2.63 -0.50
CA ILE A 183 -15.15 -1.52 -0.08
C ILE A 183 -16.55 -2.01 0.30
N VAL A 184 -17.13 -2.90 -0.52
CA VAL A 184 -18.49 -3.42 -0.26
C VAL A 184 -18.47 -4.52 0.80
N GLY A 185 -17.38 -5.29 0.85
CA GLY A 185 -17.22 -6.40 1.77
C GLY A 185 -17.87 -7.69 1.28
N LEU A 186 -17.96 -7.84 -0.03
CA LEU A 186 -18.50 -9.04 -0.66
C LEU A 186 -17.37 -9.76 -1.41
N SER A 187 -17.22 -11.05 -1.16
CA SER A 187 -16.30 -11.89 -1.95
C SER A 187 -17.13 -12.79 -2.86
N THR A 188 -16.93 -12.67 -4.16
CA THR A 188 -17.54 -13.56 -5.15
C THR A 188 -16.60 -14.73 -5.43
N ARG A 189 -16.92 -15.91 -4.93
CA ARG A 189 -16.15 -17.12 -5.22
C ARG A 189 -16.30 -17.55 -6.68
N LYS A 190 -15.32 -18.30 -7.20
CA LYS A 190 -15.32 -18.85 -8.57
C LYS A 190 -16.56 -19.68 -8.92
N ASN A 191 -17.33 -20.13 -7.93
CA ASN A 191 -18.58 -20.87 -8.10
C ASN A 191 -19.81 -19.97 -8.20
N GLY A 192 -19.64 -18.66 -8.32
CA GLY A 192 -20.74 -17.68 -8.40
C GLY A 192 -21.48 -17.42 -7.09
N LYS A 193 -21.05 -18.00 -5.97
CA LYS A 193 -21.63 -17.69 -4.65
C LYS A 193 -20.95 -16.47 -4.08
N THR A 194 -21.75 -15.49 -3.64
CA THR A 194 -21.30 -14.29 -2.94
C THR A 194 -21.33 -14.55 -1.44
N GLU A 195 -20.24 -14.26 -0.77
CA GLU A 195 -20.12 -14.33 0.69
C GLU A 195 -19.74 -12.97 1.24
N GLU A 196 -20.33 -12.60 2.36
CA GLU A 196 -19.96 -11.39 3.08
C GLU A 196 -18.64 -11.59 3.80
N ILE A 197 -17.72 -10.62 3.66
CA ILE A 197 -16.50 -10.56 4.44
C ILE A 197 -16.86 -10.01 5.82
N LYS A 198 -17.03 -10.90 6.77
CA LYS A 198 -17.39 -10.52 8.14
C LYS A 198 -16.28 -9.75 8.81
N MET A 199 -16.65 -8.72 9.55
CA MET A 199 -15.76 -8.11 10.54
C MET A 199 -15.53 -9.10 11.69
N PRO A 200 -14.34 -9.09 12.31
CA PRO A 200 -14.18 -9.76 13.58
C PRO A 200 -15.19 -9.12 14.56
N ASP A 201 -15.83 -9.97 15.34
CA ASP A 201 -16.68 -9.51 16.43
C ASP A 201 -15.85 -8.60 17.35
N ALA A 202 -16.40 -7.42 17.68
CA ALA A 202 -15.76 -6.39 18.48
C ALA A 202 -15.64 -6.85 19.94
#